data_f86460bc4e5db69ee04d548b66504399
#
_entry.id   f86460bc4e5db69ee04d548b66504399
#
_cell.length_a   1.000
_cell.length_b   1.000
_cell.length_c   1.000
_cell.angle_alpha   90.00
_cell.angle_beta   90.00
_cell.angle_gamma   90.00
#
_symmetry.space_group_name_H-M   'P 1'
#
loop_
_entity.id
_entity.type
_entity.pdbx_description
1 polymer ?
#
loop_
_entity_poly.entity_id
_entity_poly.type
_entity_poly.pdbx_seq_one_letter_code
_entity_poly.pdbx_strand_id
1 'polypeptide(L)'
;VIGTLNLLFAMRDKVPDAHLIKLGTMGEYGTPNIDIEEGFIEIEHNGRKDTLPFPKLPASLYHCSKVHDSTNIHFATRVWGLRATDLNQGVVYGIETEETLLDDRLHTRFDYDETFGTVLNRFCVQAIVGHPLTVYGAGGQTRGYLNIKDTRRCVELAAENPADRGEYRVFNQFTEQFSVTELADLVKDSAAEVGIDVHIKSYPNPRVELEHHYYN
;
A
#
# COMPACT_ATOMS: atom_id res chain seq x y z
N VAL A 1 -9.70 -7.21 -11.12
CA VAL A 1 -9.24 -8.13 -12.18
C VAL A 1 -10.00 -7.92 -13.48
N ILE A 2 -11.32 -8.14 -13.55
CA ILE A 2 -12.09 -8.00 -14.81
C ILE A 2 -12.02 -6.56 -15.34
N GLY A 3 -12.21 -5.55 -14.49
CA GLY A 3 -12.10 -4.14 -14.88
C GLY A 3 -10.72 -3.79 -15.45
N THR A 4 -9.66 -4.30 -14.82
CA THR A 4 -8.28 -4.11 -15.29
C THR A 4 -8.06 -4.75 -16.65
N LEU A 5 -8.55 -5.97 -16.86
CA LEU A 5 -8.47 -6.63 -18.18
C LEU A 5 -9.20 -5.83 -19.26
N ASN A 6 -10.44 -5.39 -18.98
CA ASN A 6 -11.19 -4.55 -19.92
C ASN A 6 -10.44 -3.25 -20.27
N LEU A 7 -9.83 -2.61 -19.28
CA LEU A 7 -9.01 -1.42 -19.48
C LEU A 7 -7.80 -1.72 -20.38
N LEU A 8 -7.06 -2.80 -20.11
CA LEU A 8 -5.87 -3.16 -20.88
C LEU A 8 -6.22 -3.46 -22.36
N PHE A 9 -7.33 -4.16 -22.62
CA PHE A 9 -7.80 -4.36 -24.00
C PHE A 9 -8.20 -3.05 -24.67
N ALA A 10 -8.91 -2.17 -23.95
CA ALA A 10 -9.28 -0.86 -24.47
C ALA A 10 -8.04 0.01 -24.75
N MET A 11 -7.04 -0.01 -23.86
CA MET A 11 -5.77 0.71 -24.07
C MET A 11 -5.05 0.19 -25.33
N ARG A 12 -4.89 -1.13 -25.45
CA ARG A 12 -4.26 -1.75 -26.63
C ARG A 12 -4.92 -1.29 -27.95
N ASP A 13 -6.25 -1.26 -27.97
CA ASP A 13 -7.01 -1.07 -29.21
C ASP A 13 -7.26 0.42 -29.52
N LYS A 14 -7.27 1.30 -28.52
CA LYS A 14 -7.69 2.70 -28.69
C LYS A 14 -6.61 3.72 -28.35
N VAL A 15 -5.80 3.47 -27.36
CA VAL A 15 -4.80 4.43 -26.85
C VAL A 15 -3.49 3.72 -26.42
N PRO A 16 -2.82 3.00 -27.35
CA PRO A 16 -1.66 2.16 -27.02
C PRO A 16 -0.47 2.95 -26.46
N ASP A 17 -0.44 4.27 -26.66
CA ASP A 17 0.61 5.15 -26.16
C ASP A 17 0.28 5.75 -24.78
N ALA A 18 -0.90 5.48 -24.23
CA ALA A 18 -1.24 5.94 -22.89
C ALA A 18 -0.38 5.22 -21.82
N HIS A 19 0.00 5.95 -20.77
CA HIS A 19 0.72 5.42 -19.63
C HIS A 19 -0.27 5.05 -18.53
N LEU A 20 -0.26 3.78 -18.10
CA LEU A 20 -1.07 3.30 -16.99
C LEU A 20 -0.33 3.48 -15.66
N ILE A 21 -0.93 4.23 -14.74
CA ILE A 21 -0.45 4.32 -13.36
C ILE A 21 -1.42 3.52 -12.50
N LYS A 22 -0.93 2.43 -11.88
CA LYS A 22 -1.71 1.61 -10.96
C LYS A 22 -1.38 1.98 -9.52
N LEU A 23 -2.38 2.20 -8.69
CA LEU A 23 -2.22 2.24 -7.24
C LEU A 23 -2.26 0.79 -6.71
N GLY A 24 -1.07 0.24 -6.51
CA GLY A 24 -0.82 -1.10 -5.98
C GLY A 24 -0.78 -1.13 -4.46
N THR A 25 -0.24 -2.20 -3.90
CA THR A 25 -0.07 -2.35 -2.45
C THR A 25 1.13 -3.22 -2.12
N MET A 26 1.88 -2.84 -1.09
CA MET A 26 2.94 -3.67 -0.49
C MET A 26 2.41 -5.03 0.00
N GLY A 27 1.12 -5.13 0.31
CA GLY A 27 0.48 -6.38 0.72
C GLY A 27 0.48 -7.50 -0.35
N GLU A 28 0.83 -7.18 -1.60
CA GLU A 28 1.05 -8.18 -2.64
C GLU A 28 2.23 -9.11 -2.32
N TYR A 29 3.26 -8.60 -1.64
CA TYR A 29 4.44 -9.40 -1.27
C TYR A 29 4.15 -10.39 -0.14
N GLY A 30 3.15 -10.11 0.69
CA GLY A 30 2.87 -10.93 1.88
C GLY A 30 3.99 -10.83 2.90
N THR A 31 4.38 -11.98 3.47
CA THR A 31 5.43 -12.10 4.51
C THR A 31 6.46 -13.15 4.11
N PRO A 32 7.26 -12.91 3.06
CA PRO A 32 8.35 -13.83 2.72
C PRO A 32 9.42 -13.79 3.81
N ASN A 33 10.14 -14.91 3.97
CA ASN A 33 11.31 -14.98 4.88
C ASN A 33 12.60 -14.54 4.16
N ILE A 34 12.51 -13.57 3.28
CA ILE A 34 13.63 -12.90 2.58
C ILE A 34 13.30 -11.42 2.47
N ASP A 35 14.33 -10.60 2.27
CA ASP A 35 14.17 -9.17 2.03
C ASP A 35 13.33 -8.90 0.78
N ILE A 36 12.45 -7.94 0.85
CA ILE A 36 11.55 -7.59 -0.25
C ILE A 36 12.23 -6.55 -1.13
N GLU A 37 12.63 -6.98 -2.32
CA GLU A 37 13.19 -6.09 -3.33
C GLU A 37 12.10 -5.32 -4.09
N GLU A 38 12.47 -4.17 -4.65
CA GLU A 38 11.55 -3.31 -5.38
C GLU A 38 11.18 -3.90 -6.75
N GLY A 39 10.04 -4.54 -6.81
CA GLY A 39 9.42 -5.03 -8.04
C GLY A 39 10.06 -6.25 -8.68
N PHE A 40 11.39 -6.36 -8.67
CA PHE A 40 12.13 -7.42 -9.36
C PHE A 40 13.27 -7.96 -8.49
N ILE A 41 13.67 -9.18 -8.77
CA ILE A 41 14.78 -9.83 -8.09
C ILE A 41 15.69 -10.53 -9.12
N GLU A 42 17.01 -10.43 -8.93
CA GLU A 42 17.97 -11.22 -9.69
C GLU A 42 18.03 -12.64 -9.11
N ILE A 43 17.81 -13.64 -9.95
CA ILE A 43 17.86 -15.05 -9.56
C ILE A 43 18.93 -15.77 -10.36
N GLU A 44 19.74 -16.57 -9.66
CA GLU A 44 20.62 -17.55 -10.29
C GLU A 44 20.13 -18.98 -9.98
N HIS A 45 19.87 -19.76 -11.02
CA HIS A 45 19.48 -21.16 -10.87
C HIS A 45 20.14 -22.05 -11.93
N ASN A 46 20.80 -23.11 -11.50
CA ASN A 46 21.54 -24.02 -12.37
C ASN A 46 22.54 -23.32 -13.32
N GLY A 47 23.25 -22.31 -12.81
CA GLY A 47 24.26 -21.54 -13.54
C GLY A 47 23.69 -20.56 -14.58
N ARG A 48 22.41 -20.32 -14.58
CA ARG A 48 21.73 -19.29 -15.41
C ARG A 48 21.17 -18.20 -14.53
N LYS A 49 21.33 -16.95 -14.97
CA LYS A 49 20.82 -15.75 -14.28
C LYS A 49 19.67 -15.12 -15.04
N ASP A 50 18.72 -14.57 -14.32
CA ASP A 50 17.62 -13.79 -14.88
C ASP A 50 17.10 -12.79 -13.85
N THR A 51 16.48 -11.70 -14.32
CA THR A 51 15.78 -10.74 -13.48
C THR A 51 14.28 -10.98 -13.63
N LEU A 52 13.63 -11.42 -12.56
CA LEU A 52 12.24 -11.83 -12.56
C LEU A 52 11.41 -10.96 -11.61
N PRO A 53 10.10 -10.84 -11.80
CA PRO A 53 9.25 -10.19 -10.80
C PRO A 53 9.46 -10.82 -9.42
N PHE A 54 9.59 -9.96 -8.40
CA PHE A 54 9.75 -10.43 -7.03
C PHE A 54 8.57 -11.36 -6.65
N PRO A 55 8.83 -12.50 -5.98
CA PRO A 55 7.79 -13.44 -5.58
C PRO A 55 6.71 -12.79 -4.71
N LYS A 56 5.44 -13.12 -4.96
CA LYS A 56 4.29 -12.56 -4.26
C LYS A 56 3.54 -13.65 -3.50
N LEU A 57 3.26 -13.40 -2.22
CA LEU A 57 2.58 -14.32 -1.30
C LEU A 57 1.37 -13.65 -0.63
N PRO A 58 0.34 -13.24 -1.42
CA PRO A 58 -0.78 -12.48 -0.89
C PRO A 58 -1.54 -13.23 0.20
N ALA A 59 -1.75 -12.59 1.36
CA ALA A 59 -2.43 -13.18 2.52
C ALA A 59 -3.95 -12.95 2.55
N SER A 60 -4.53 -12.30 1.54
CA SER A 60 -5.97 -12.05 1.44
C SER A 60 -6.45 -12.10 -0.01
N LEU A 61 -7.75 -12.31 -0.22
CA LEU A 61 -8.36 -12.24 -1.56
C LEU A 61 -8.21 -10.84 -2.19
N TYR A 62 -8.21 -9.78 -1.38
CA TYR A 62 -7.92 -8.44 -1.84
C TYR A 62 -6.49 -8.36 -2.41
N HIS A 63 -5.49 -8.75 -1.65
CA HIS A 63 -4.09 -8.75 -2.13
C HIS A 63 -3.90 -9.69 -3.32
N CYS A 64 -4.56 -10.87 -3.32
CA CYS A 64 -4.54 -11.78 -4.46
C CYS A 64 -5.10 -11.11 -5.74
N SER A 65 -6.20 -10.37 -5.64
CA SER A 65 -6.75 -9.64 -6.78
C SER A 65 -5.79 -8.58 -7.31
N LYS A 66 -5.04 -7.91 -6.43
CA LYS A 66 -4.00 -6.93 -6.80
C LYS A 66 -2.81 -7.60 -7.51
N VAL A 67 -2.37 -8.76 -7.04
CA VAL A 67 -1.33 -9.58 -7.73
C VAL A 67 -1.77 -9.95 -9.14
N HIS A 68 -3.03 -10.36 -9.32
CA HIS A 68 -3.57 -10.66 -10.67
C HIS A 68 -3.54 -9.42 -11.56
N ASP A 69 -3.85 -8.24 -11.03
CA ASP A 69 -3.79 -6.99 -11.80
C ASP A 69 -2.35 -6.65 -12.20
N SER A 70 -1.40 -6.73 -11.27
CA SER A 70 0.03 -6.52 -11.56
C SER A 70 0.54 -7.48 -12.65
N THR A 71 0.17 -8.76 -12.56
CA THR A 71 0.58 -9.79 -13.52
C THR A 71 0.00 -9.52 -14.91
N ASN A 72 -1.28 -9.16 -15.00
CA ASN A 72 -1.94 -8.81 -16.27
C ASN A 72 -1.32 -7.55 -16.91
N ILE A 73 -1.02 -6.53 -16.09
CA ILE A 73 -0.37 -5.30 -16.56
C ILE A 73 1.05 -5.62 -17.08
N HIS A 74 1.84 -6.38 -16.33
CA HIS A 74 3.17 -6.78 -16.74
C HIS A 74 3.14 -7.62 -18.05
N PHE A 75 2.17 -8.52 -18.19
CA PHE A 75 1.95 -9.23 -19.46
C PHE A 75 1.67 -8.24 -20.61
N ALA A 76 0.75 -7.29 -20.39
CA ALA A 76 0.34 -6.33 -21.42
C ALA A 76 1.50 -5.41 -21.86
N THR A 77 2.38 -5.02 -20.93
CA THR A 77 3.58 -4.24 -21.28
C THR A 77 4.55 -5.06 -22.12
N ARG A 78 4.86 -6.28 -21.70
CA ARG A 78 5.81 -7.15 -22.41
C ARG A 78 5.34 -7.60 -23.78
N VAL A 79 4.04 -7.93 -23.92
CA VAL A 79 3.54 -8.61 -25.13
C VAL A 79 2.84 -7.63 -26.07
N TRP A 80 2.15 -6.62 -25.55
CA TRP A 80 1.44 -5.63 -26.36
C TRP A 80 2.18 -4.30 -26.50
N GLY A 81 3.33 -4.15 -25.83
CA GLY A 81 4.10 -2.92 -25.84
C GLY A 81 3.41 -1.75 -25.14
N LEU A 82 2.45 -2.01 -24.24
CA LEU A 82 1.91 -0.97 -23.37
C LEU A 82 2.98 -0.48 -22.39
N ARG A 83 2.70 0.56 -21.66
CA ARG A 83 3.60 1.10 -20.63
C ARG A 83 2.85 1.32 -19.32
N ALA A 84 3.48 0.98 -18.20
CA ALA A 84 2.83 1.08 -16.91
C ALA A 84 3.81 1.36 -15.77
N THR A 85 3.31 2.05 -14.75
CA THR A 85 3.96 2.21 -13.45
C THR A 85 3.03 1.68 -12.37
N ASP A 86 3.51 0.72 -11.58
CA ASP A 86 2.81 0.14 -10.43
C ASP A 86 3.39 0.74 -9.15
N LEU A 87 2.58 1.51 -8.44
CA LEU A 87 2.93 2.17 -7.19
C LEU A 87 2.46 1.28 -6.03
N ASN A 88 3.32 0.37 -5.55
CA ASN A 88 3.02 -0.52 -4.43
C ASN A 88 3.08 0.23 -3.11
N GLN A 89 1.95 0.76 -2.69
CA GLN A 89 1.85 1.63 -1.52
C GLN A 89 1.77 0.84 -0.22
N GLY A 90 2.38 1.36 0.84
CA GLY A 90 2.11 1.01 2.22
C GLY A 90 0.70 1.44 2.62
N VAL A 91 0.45 1.53 3.92
CA VAL A 91 -0.82 2.03 4.44
C VAL A 91 -0.88 3.54 4.22
N VAL A 92 -1.74 3.99 3.30
CA VAL A 92 -1.94 5.42 3.07
C VAL A 92 -2.75 6.01 4.22
N TYR A 93 -2.26 7.12 4.79
CA TYR A 93 -2.91 7.83 5.88
C TYR A 93 -2.97 9.34 5.61
N GLY A 94 -3.76 10.05 6.43
CA GLY A 94 -4.01 11.49 6.27
C GLY A 94 -5.28 11.74 5.48
N ILE A 95 -5.89 12.90 5.73
CA ILE A 95 -7.18 13.31 5.15
C ILE A 95 -7.12 14.69 4.51
N GLU A 96 -6.03 15.42 4.71
CA GLU A 96 -5.91 16.81 4.31
C GLU A 96 -4.80 17.00 3.27
N THR A 97 -5.17 17.63 2.17
CA THR A 97 -4.28 18.16 1.15
C THR A 97 -4.69 19.60 0.85
N GLU A 98 -3.87 20.34 0.10
CA GLU A 98 -4.22 21.70 -0.34
C GLU A 98 -5.54 21.72 -1.12
N GLU A 99 -5.80 20.67 -1.92
CA GLU A 99 -7.02 20.54 -2.72
C GLU A 99 -8.24 20.28 -1.85
N THR A 100 -8.14 19.45 -0.81
CA THR A 100 -9.28 19.17 0.09
C THR A 100 -9.72 20.38 0.91
N LEU A 101 -8.85 21.38 1.07
CA LEU A 101 -9.16 22.63 1.74
C LEU A 101 -9.93 23.64 0.85
N LEU A 102 -10.02 23.39 -0.45
CA LEU A 102 -10.73 24.27 -1.38
C LEU A 102 -12.25 24.15 -1.28
N ASP A 103 -12.77 22.98 -0.93
CA ASP A 103 -14.21 22.74 -0.86
C ASP A 103 -14.50 21.49 0.01
N ASP A 104 -15.49 21.56 0.89
CA ASP A 104 -15.87 20.45 1.78
C ASP A 104 -16.25 19.16 1.02
N ARG A 105 -16.69 19.27 -0.23
CA ARG A 105 -17.02 18.12 -1.09
C ARG A 105 -15.80 17.32 -1.54
N LEU A 106 -14.58 17.87 -1.37
CA LEU A 106 -13.32 17.22 -1.71
C LEU A 106 -12.73 16.45 -0.53
N HIS A 107 -13.35 16.49 0.65
CA HIS A 107 -12.87 15.75 1.79
C HIS A 107 -12.90 14.24 1.52
N THR A 108 -11.81 13.57 1.89
CA THR A 108 -11.72 12.13 1.79
C THR A 108 -12.57 11.44 2.85
N ARG A 109 -13.03 10.23 2.55
CA ARG A 109 -13.70 9.40 3.54
C ARG A 109 -12.71 8.94 4.61
N PHE A 110 -13.14 9.02 5.88
CA PHE A 110 -12.37 8.54 7.03
C PHE A 110 -12.93 7.21 7.54
N ASP A 111 -12.38 6.11 7.04
CA ASP A 111 -12.79 4.77 7.42
C ASP A 111 -12.04 4.30 8.68
N TYR A 112 -12.79 3.86 9.69
CA TYR A 112 -12.26 3.37 10.97
C TYR A 112 -12.84 2.01 11.37
N ASP A 113 -13.71 1.45 10.55
CA ASP A 113 -14.36 0.16 10.77
C ASP A 113 -13.40 -1.03 10.52
N GLU A 114 -13.88 -2.24 10.79
CA GLU A 114 -13.08 -3.46 10.67
C GLU A 114 -12.75 -3.83 9.20
N THR A 115 -13.59 -3.39 8.27
CA THR A 115 -13.51 -3.80 6.86
C THR A 115 -12.66 -2.86 6.02
N PHE A 116 -12.88 -1.56 6.14
CA PHE A 116 -12.23 -0.53 5.32
C PHE A 116 -11.27 0.35 6.12
N GLY A 117 -11.37 0.35 7.44
CA GLY A 117 -10.55 1.18 8.31
C GLY A 117 -9.12 0.66 8.45
N THR A 118 -8.23 1.58 8.82
CA THR A 118 -6.85 1.25 9.20
C THR A 118 -6.72 1.26 10.73
N VAL A 119 -5.68 0.63 11.25
CA VAL A 119 -5.40 0.64 12.70
C VAL A 119 -5.20 2.07 13.21
N LEU A 120 -4.53 2.93 12.44
CA LEU A 120 -4.30 4.33 12.80
C LEU A 120 -5.63 5.11 12.92
N ASN A 121 -6.50 5.00 11.91
CA ASN A 121 -7.81 5.66 11.95
C ASN A 121 -8.66 5.17 13.12
N ARG A 122 -8.65 3.87 13.39
CA ARG A 122 -9.35 3.29 14.55
C ARG A 122 -8.81 3.87 15.85
N PHE A 123 -7.51 3.97 16.03
CA PHE A 123 -6.90 4.56 17.22
C PHE A 123 -7.29 6.03 17.40
N CYS A 124 -7.27 6.82 16.34
CA CYS A 124 -7.72 8.21 16.39
C CYS A 124 -9.18 8.32 16.87
N VAL A 125 -10.09 7.51 16.32
CA VAL A 125 -11.49 7.50 16.76
C VAL A 125 -11.61 7.04 18.21
N GLN A 126 -10.91 5.96 18.58
CA GLN A 126 -10.93 5.47 19.98
C GLN A 126 -10.46 6.54 20.95
N ALA A 127 -9.40 7.26 20.64
CA ALA A 127 -8.91 8.35 21.46
C ALA A 127 -9.99 9.44 21.67
N ILE A 128 -10.61 9.90 20.58
CA ILE A 128 -11.61 10.98 20.62
C ILE A 128 -12.87 10.59 21.42
N VAL A 129 -13.32 9.33 21.29
CA VAL A 129 -14.55 8.87 22.01
C VAL A 129 -14.27 8.35 23.40
N GLY A 130 -13.02 8.45 23.91
CA GLY A 130 -12.65 8.00 25.24
C GLY A 130 -12.62 6.47 25.41
N HIS A 131 -12.47 5.73 24.30
CA HIS A 131 -12.30 4.28 24.33
C HIS A 131 -10.80 3.93 24.35
N PRO A 132 -10.35 2.93 25.12
CA PRO A 132 -8.95 2.51 25.10
C PRO A 132 -8.49 2.10 23.70
N LEU A 133 -7.26 2.44 23.32
CA LEU A 133 -6.66 1.97 22.07
C LEU A 133 -6.49 0.45 22.13
N THR A 134 -7.09 -0.25 21.18
CA THR A 134 -7.14 -1.73 21.18
C THR A 134 -5.98 -2.31 20.37
N VAL A 135 -4.95 -2.81 21.05
CA VAL A 135 -3.83 -3.53 20.46
C VAL A 135 -4.13 -5.03 20.49
N TYR A 136 -4.11 -5.69 19.34
CA TYR A 136 -4.32 -7.13 19.24
C TYR A 136 -2.99 -7.88 19.21
N GLY A 137 -2.88 -8.94 20.02
CA GLY A 137 -1.66 -9.73 20.20
C GLY A 137 -0.54 -8.95 20.89
N ALA A 138 0.69 -9.21 20.50
CA ALA A 138 1.87 -8.51 21.02
C ALA A 138 2.04 -7.10 20.43
N GLY A 139 1.33 -6.76 19.37
CA GLY A 139 1.42 -5.46 18.72
C GLY A 139 2.70 -5.23 17.89
N GLY A 140 3.52 -6.26 17.72
CA GLY A 140 4.80 -6.16 16.98
C GLY A 140 4.68 -6.16 15.45
N GLN A 141 3.46 -6.33 14.91
CA GLN A 141 3.24 -6.34 13.46
C GLN A 141 3.61 -4.98 12.86
N THR A 142 4.65 -4.94 12.03
CA THR A 142 5.14 -3.73 11.39
C THR A 142 4.49 -3.53 10.03
N ARG A 143 4.22 -2.29 9.66
CA ARG A 143 3.72 -1.88 8.34
C ARG A 143 4.44 -0.63 7.87
N GLY A 144 4.59 -0.52 6.56
CA GLY A 144 4.98 0.73 5.92
C GLY A 144 3.80 1.69 5.83
N TYR A 145 4.03 2.96 6.10
CA TYR A 145 3.04 4.03 6.03
C TYR A 145 3.45 5.10 5.02
N LEU A 146 2.45 5.68 4.37
CA LEU A 146 2.63 6.73 3.38
C LEU A 146 1.58 7.82 3.57
N ASN A 147 2.00 9.06 3.73
CA ASN A 147 1.07 10.17 3.83
C ASN A 147 0.35 10.39 2.48
N ILE A 148 -0.93 10.79 2.51
CA ILE A 148 -1.71 11.06 1.30
C ILE A 148 -1.07 12.16 0.42
N LYS A 149 -0.36 13.12 1.01
CA LYS A 149 0.39 14.14 0.28
C LYS A 149 1.52 13.53 -0.54
N ASP A 150 2.23 12.55 0.03
CA ASP A 150 3.29 11.82 -0.66
C ASP A 150 2.71 10.89 -1.74
N THR A 151 1.58 10.22 -1.44
CA THR A 151 0.84 9.44 -2.45
C THR A 151 0.51 10.29 -3.67
N ARG A 152 -0.07 11.48 -3.45
CA ARG A 152 -0.38 12.43 -4.52
C ARG A 152 0.88 12.78 -5.32
N ARG A 153 1.97 13.14 -4.63
CA ARG A 153 3.24 13.51 -5.27
C ARG A 153 3.83 12.36 -6.09
N CYS A 154 3.73 11.12 -5.61
CA CYS A 154 4.17 9.94 -6.35
C CYS A 154 3.39 9.74 -7.65
N VAL A 155 2.07 9.95 -7.62
CA VAL A 155 1.23 9.87 -8.84
C VAL A 155 1.59 10.97 -9.83
N GLU A 156 1.81 12.21 -9.36
CA GLU A 156 2.26 13.31 -10.20
C GLU A 156 3.60 13.00 -10.87
N LEU A 157 4.58 12.55 -10.10
CA LEU A 157 5.90 12.18 -10.62
C LEU A 157 5.82 11.06 -11.66
N ALA A 158 4.97 10.05 -11.43
CA ALA A 158 4.76 8.97 -12.39
C ALA A 158 4.09 9.47 -13.68
N ALA A 159 3.19 10.45 -13.60
CA ALA A 159 2.54 11.06 -14.75
C ALA A 159 3.49 11.98 -15.54
N GLU A 160 4.32 12.76 -14.84
CA GLU A 160 5.33 13.64 -15.44
C GLU A 160 6.47 12.85 -16.10
N ASN A 161 6.74 11.64 -15.62
CA ASN A 161 7.81 10.76 -16.08
C ASN A 161 7.23 9.40 -16.51
N PRO A 162 6.53 9.32 -17.65
CA PRO A 162 5.93 8.06 -18.10
C PRO A 162 7.00 7.00 -18.38
N ALA A 163 6.63 5.75 -18.14
CA ALA A 163 7.45 4.59 -18.52
C ALA A 163 7.66 4.53 -20.04
N ASP A 164 8.72 3.91 -20.51
CA ASP A 164 8.94 3.63 -21.92
C ASP A 164 7.96 2.57 -22.47
N ARG A 165 7.82 2.49 -23.77
CA ARG A 165 7.00 1.43 -24.38
C ARG A 165 7.56 0.05 -24.07
N GLY A 166 6.68 -0.83 -23.62
CA GLY A 166 7.06 -2.17 -23.17
C GLY A 166 7.64 -2.23 -21.75
N GLU A 167 7.80 -1.07 -21.10
CA GLU A 167 8.33 -0.99 -19.75
C GLU A 167 7.24 -1.11 -18.69
N TYR A 168 7.49 -1.97 -17.70
CA TYR A 168 6.70 -2.08 -16.47
C TYR A 168 7.59 -1.71 -15.30
N ARG A 169 7.35 -0.52 -14.72
CA ARG A 169 8.07 -0.04 -13.53
C ARG A 169 7.27 -0.35 -12.28
N VAL A 170 7.96 -0.72 -11.23
CA VAL A 170 7.36 -0.95 -9.90
C VAL A 170 8.12 -0.12 -8.89
N PHE A 171 7.40 0.62 -8.04
CA PHE A 171 7.95 1.37 -6.93
C PHE A 171 7.27 0.98 -5.63
N ASN A 172 8.05 0.57 -4.64
CA ASN A 172 7.58 0.33 -3.28
C ASN A 172 7.53 1.67 -2.54
N GLN A 173 6.35 2.04 -2.04
CA GLN A 173 6.11 3.38 -1.53
C GLN A 173 5.69 3.35 -0.06
N PHE A 174 6.59 3.74 0.80
CA PHE A 174 6.35 4.10 2.19
C PHE A 174 7.47 5.02 2.66
N THR A 175 7.16 5.94 3.56
CA THR A 175 8.12 6.89 4.13
C THR A 175 8.45 6.58 5.58
N GLU A 176 7.59 5.78 6.23
CA GLU A 176 7.68 5.47 7.66
C GLU A 176 7.31 4.01 7.90
N GLN A 177 7.84 3.44 8.95
CA GLN A 177 7.49 2.10 9.40
C GLN A 177 7.16 2.12 10.89
N PHE A 178 6.02 1.52 11.25
CA PHE A 178 5.60 1.43 12.64
C PHE A 178 5.02 0.05 12.93
N SER A 179 5.32 -0.45 14.12
CA SER A 179 4.53 -1.51 14.73
C SER A 179 3.19 -0.97 15.24
N VAL A 180 2.25 -1.85 15.52
CA VAL A 180 0.96 -1.46 16.09
C VAL A 180 1.13 -0.81 17.46
N THR A 181 2.11 -1.28 18.28
CA THR A 181 2.40 -0.70 19.58
C THR A 181 2.96 0.71 19.45
N GLU A 182 3.96 0.92 18.59
CA GLU A 182 4.51 2.25 18.34
C GLU A 182 3.45 3.25 17.87
N LEU A 183 2.54 2.82 16.98
CA LEU A 183 1.40 3.66 16.58
C LEU A 183 0.46 4.00 17.73
N ALA A 184 0.21 3.04 18.64
CA ALA A 184 -0.64 3.29 19.79
C ALA A 184 0.00 4.31 20.74
N ASP A 185 1.32 4.22 20.96
CA ASP A 185 2.07 5.19 21.77
C ASP A 185 2.06 6.57 21.12
N LEU A 186 2.32 6.67 19.79
CA LEU A 186 2.25 7.94 19.06
C LEU A 186 0.88 8.61 19.16
N VAL A 187 -0.20 7.83 18.98
CA VAL A 187 -1.58 8.38 19.09
C VAL A 187 -1.86 8.82 20.54
N LYS A 188 -1.40 8.08 21.52
CA LYS A 188 -1.53 8.46 22.94
C LYS A 188 -0.80 9.77 23.24
N ASP A 189 0.44 9.91 22.78
CA ASP A 189 1.25 11.10 23.01
C ASP A 189 0.63 12.32 22.30
N SER A 190 0.24 12.17 21.05
CA SER A 190 -0.46 13.24 20.30
C SER A 190 -1.81 13.62 20.93
N ALA A 191 -2.54 12.66 21.46
CA ALA A 191 -3.80 12.92 22.18
C ALA A 191 -3.55 13.75 23.46
N ALA A 192 -2.46 13.47 24.20
CA ALA A 192 -2.08 14.21 25.39
C ALA A 192 -1.75 15.70 25.07
N GLU A 193 -1.13 15.98 23.92
CA GLU A 193 -0.84 17.34 23.47
C GLU A 193 -2.10 18.20 23.29
N VAL A 194 -3.23 17.56 22.96
CA VAL A 194 -4.54 18.22 22.81
C VAL A 194 -5.45 18.02 24.04
N GLY A 195 -4.91 17.54 25.16
CA GLY A 195 -5.62 17.40 26.43
C GLY A 195 -6.55 16.19 26.53
N ILE A 196 -6.37 15.18 25.67
CA ILE A 196 -7.14 13.93 25.71
C ILE A 196 -6.32 12.85 26.41
N ASP A 197 -6.83 12.30 27.52
CA ASP A 197 -6.19 11.17 28.22
C ASP A 197 -6.59 9.85 27.58
N VAL A 198 -5.60 9.05 27.19
CA VAL A 198 -5.79 7.81 26.43
C VAL A 198 -5.08 6.64 27.10
N HIS A 199 -5.79 5.53 27.22
CA HIS A 199 -5.24 4.27 27.72
C HIS A 199 -5.08 3.27 26.57
N ILE A 200 -4.00 2.47 26.62
CA ILE A 200 -3.76 1.36 25.68
C ILE A 200 -4.18 0.06 26.39
N LYS A 201 -4.90 -0.80 25.65
CA LYS A 201 -5.35 -2.10 26.12
C LYS A 201 -5.07 -3.20 25.11
N SER A 202 -4.32 -4.22 25.55
CA SER A 202 -4.04 -5.39 24.72
C SER A 202 -5.16 -6.43 24.81
N TYR A 203 -5.44 -7.06 23.68
CA TYR A 203 -6.42 -8.13 23.53
C TYR A 203 -5.79 -9.33 22.82
N PRO A 204 -6.30 -10.56 23.02
CA PRO A 204 -5.87 -11.71 22.22
C PRO A 204 -6.01 -11.42 20.72
N ASN A 205 -5.01 -11.81 19.93
CA ASN A 205 -5.09 -11.67 18.49
C ASN A 205 -6.09 -12.69 17.92
N PRO A 206 -7.16 -12.24 17.23
CA PRO A 206 -8.10 -13.14 16.57
C PRO A 206 -7.53 -13.80 15.31
N ARG A 207 -6.37 -13.34 14.82
CA ARG A 207 -5.69 -13.83 13.62
C ARG A 207 -4.30 -14.32 13.97
N VAL A 208 -3.85 -15.38 13.30
CA VAL A 208 -2.43 -15.76 13.31
C VAL A 208 -1.73 -14.91 12.27
N GLU A 209 -0.95 -13.92 12.70
CA GLU A 209 -0.12 -13.11 11.82
C GLU A 209 1.34 -13.53 12.00
N LEU A 210 2.03 -13.73 10.87
CA LEU A 210 3.47 -13.90 10.84
C LEU A 210 4.14 -12.52 10.96
N GLU A 211 5.34 -12.47 11.53
CA GLU A 211 6.13 -11.24 11.56
C GLU A 211 6.47 -10.80 10.15
N HIS A 212 6.33 -9.50 9.89
CA HIS A 212 6.66 -8.90 8.61
C HIS A 212 8.06 -8.30 8.68
N HIS A 213 8.88 -8.59 7.70
CA HIS A 213 10.18 -7.97 7.49
C HIS A 213 10.12 -7.14 6.21
N TYR A 214 9.95 -5.82 6.35
CA TYR A 214 10.11 -4.89 5.24
C TYR A 214 11.53 -4.35 5.25
N TYR A 215 12.19 -4.44 4.11
CA TYR A 215 13.49 -3.84 3.91
C TYR A 215 13.40 -2.79 2.79
N ASN A 216 14.18 -1.74 2.95
CA ASN A 216 14.44 -0.74 1.93
C ASN A 216 15.65 -1.13 1.12
#